data_a64dd9b270a8879deff181ad16cdb8a6
#
_entry.id   a64dd9b270a8879deff181ad16cdb8a6
#
_cell.length_a   1.000
_cell.length_b   1.000
_cell.length_c   1.000
_cell.angle_alpha   90.00
_cell.angle_beta   90.00
_cell.angle_gamma   90.00
#
_symmetry.space_group_name_H-M   'P 1'
#
loop_
_entity.id
_entity.type
_entity.pdbx_description
1 polymer ?
#
loop_
_entity_poly.entity_id
_entity_poly.type
_entity_poly.pdbx_seq_one_letter_code
_entity_poly.pdbx_strand_id
1 'polypeptide(L)'
;MLNDGHTRVVIPWELREVFEVAPPILTELVDGKVIIGRILNDTLEQQGLSVGMEIVAIDGTEVHEYAMKYIQPFVFYSTKQDMEVQVYEHNLLKGHIDKPLKIRTKDNKEFSVSRRLKKLDKPVQIFESKVLDDNIGYLKINRFWGDRFKSEFDSLYHEIRKTSKLIIDISENEGGNSGYSNYVISHLIEKPVLSSRWKTLMYMPAYASWGWNTQWQDNSGSMIQPVRESLRFTKPIVVLISEKTYSAAEDFASLFLNAKRGVLIGRTTAGTTGNPIGFELPGKGWLQICSKRDYLANGKEFVGYGIEPDHTVKKTKDKEELKKEGIKILKN
;
A
#
# COMPACT_ATOMS: atom_id res chain seq x y z
N MET A 1 -16.70 10.43 11.56
CA MET A 1 -15.71 9.38 11.26
C MET A 1 -14.35 10.05 11.18
N LEU A 2 -13.33 9.50 11.81
CA LEU A 2 -11.97 10.02 11.68
C LEU A 2 -11.44 9.60 10.30
N ASN A 3 -11.10 10.57 9.45
CA ASN A 3 -10.53 10.27 8.13
C ASN A 3 -9.02 10.04 8.26
N ASP A 4 -8.66 8.88 8.79
CA ASP A 4 -7.27 8.48 9.01
C ASP A 4 -7.14 6.96 8.98
N GLY A 5 -6.41 6.42 8.01
CA GLY A 5 -6.22 4.98 7.83
C GLY A 5 -5.34 4.32 8.90
N HIS A 6 -4.56 5.10 9.66
CA HIS A 6 -3.77 4.62 10.80
C HIS A 6 -4.50 4.73 12.15
N THR A 7 -5.64 5.44 12.20
CA THR A 7 -6.47 5.53 13.42
C THR A 7 -7.61 4.54 13.33
N ARG A 8 -7.48 3.42 14.06
CA ARG A 8 -8.42 2.31 13.97
C ARG A 8 -8.50 1.49 15.26
N VAL A 9 -9.64 0.83 15.44
CA VAL A 9 -9.80 -0.25 16.42
C VAL A 9 -9.59 -1.59 15.70
N VAL A 10 -8.75 -2.43 16.27
CA VAL A 10 -8.52 -3.80 15.81
C VAL A 10 -9.16 -4.74 16.81
N ILE A 11 -10.13 -5.55 16.38
CA ILE A 11 -10.75 -6.57 17.21
C ILE A 11 -9.77 -7.73 17.51
N PRO A 12 -9.97 -8.46 18.60
CA PRO A 12 -9.13 -9.62 18.95
C PRO A 12 -8.97 -10.61 17.80
N TRP A 13 -7.82 -11.25 17.73
CA TRP A 13 -7.50 -12.21 16.67
C TRP A 13 -8.54 -13.33 16.57
N GLU A 14 -8.97 -13.86 17.69
CA GLU A 14 -9.96 -14.94 17.77
C GLU A 14 -11.32 -14.54 17.13
N LEU A 15 -11.68 -13.26 17.24
CA LEU A 15 -12.88 -12.74 16.59
C LEU A 15 -12.66 -12.48 15.10
N ARG A 16 -11.45 -12.05 14.71
CA ARG A 16 -11.13 -11.84 13.29
C ARG A 16 -11.19 -13.15 12.49
N GLU A 17 -10.74 -14.26 13.07
CA GLU A 17 -10.83 -15.58 12.45
C GLU A 17 -12.28 -16.07 12.24
N VAL A 18 -13.25 -15.44 12.88
CA VAL A 18 -14.66 -15.76 12.75
C VAL A 18 -15.42 -14.74 11.91
N PHE A 19 -15.18 -13.45 12.12
CA PHE A 19 -16.01 -12.36 11.59
C PHE A 19 -15.37 -11.58 10.43
N GLU A 20 -14.07 -11.67 10.24
CA GLU A 20 -13.34 -10.92 9.17
C GLU A 20 -12.70 -11.86 8.16
N VAL A 21 -13.35 -12.96 7.82
CA VAL A 21 -12.82 -13.95 6.89
C VAL A 21 -13.28 -13.65 5.47
N ALA A 22 -12.34 -13.58 4.54
CA ALA A 22 -12.61 -13.47 3.12
C ALA A 22 -12.40 -14.82 2.41
N PRO A 23 -13.18 -15.15 1.38
CA PRO A 23 -12.88 -16.27 0.50
C PRO A 23 -11.53 -15.97 -0.23
N PRO A 24 -10.88 -16.98 -0.83
CA PRO A 24 -9.60 -16.82 -1.53
C PRO A 24 -9.78 -16.17 -2.91
N ILE A 25 -10.42 -14.99 -2.91
CA ILE A 25 -10.65 -14.11 -4.06
C ILE A 25 -10.17 -12.71 -3.67
N LEU A 26 -9.41 -12.08 -4.54
CA LEU A 26 -9.08 -10.66 -4.43
C LEU A 26 -9.87 -9.91 -5.50
N THR A 27 -10.54 -8.86 -5.08
CA THR A 27 -11.29 -7.95 -5.96
C THR A 27 -10.49 -6.69 -6.24
N GLU A 28 -10.81 -6.00 -7.33
CA GLU A 28 -10.22 -4.72 -7.72
C GLU A 28 -11.32 -3.79 -8.25
N LEU A 29 -11.21 -2.51 -7.95
CA LEU A 29 -12.06 -1.48 -8.56
C LEU A 29 -11.33 -0.90 -9.76
N VAL A 30 -11.87 -1.10 -10.99
CA VAL A 30 -11.30 -0.62 -12.25
C VAL A 30 -12.40 0.08 -13.05
N ASP A 31 -12.22 1.35 -13.36
CA ASP A 31 -13.20 2.18 -14.08
C ASP A 31 -14.62 2.09 -13.48
N GLY A 32 -14.71 2.13 -12.14
CA GLY A 32 -15.97 2.02 -11.41
C GLY A 32 -16.61 0.63 -11.41
N LYS A 33 -15.91 -0.40 -11.88
CA LYS A 33 -16.38 -1.78 -11.91
C LYS A 33 -15.60 -2.63 -10.90
N VAL A 34 -16.31 -3.44 -10.15
CA VAL A 34 -15.70 -4.41 -9.25
C VAL A 34 -15.39 -5.68 -10.04
N ILE A 35 -14.11 -6.00 -10.18
CA ILE A 35 -13.66 -7.19 -10.93
C ILE A 35 -12.95 -8.17 -10.01
N ILE A 36 -12.97 -9.44 -10.39
CA ILE A 36 -12.12 -10.47 -9.78
C ILE A 36 -10.69 -10.25 -10.29
N GLY A 37 -9.80 -9.74 -9.42
CA GLY A 37 -8.43 -9.46 -9.76
C GLY A 37 -7.50 -10.67 -9.63
N ARG A 38 -7.74 -11.56 -8.64
CA ARG A 38 -7.01 -12.82 -8.45
C ARG A 38 -7.86 -13.86 -7.78
N ILE A 39 -7.64 -15.13 -8.15
CA ILE A 39 -8.20 -16.31 -7.49
C ILE A 39 -7.02 -17.05 -6.84
N LEU A 40 -7.16 -17.39 -5.57
CA LEU A 40 -6.10 -18.00 -4.75
C LEU A 40 -6.43 -19.43 -4.34
N ASN A 41 -7.35 -20.07 -5.04
CA ASN A 41 -7.74 -21.47 -4.81
C ASN A 41 -8.38 -22.04 -6.09
N ASP A 42 -7.79 -23.08 -6.63
CA ASP A 42 -8.18 -23.69 -7.92
C ASP A 42 -9.60 -24.26 -7.92
N THR A 43 -10.16 -24.61 -6.74
CA THR A 43 -11.55 -25.07 -6.62
C THR A 43 -12.54 -24.00 -7.11
N LEU A 44 -12.23 -22.73 -6.96
CA LEU A 44 -13.09 -21.63 -7.40
C LEU A 44 -13.07 -21.50 -8.93
N GLU A 45 -11.94 -21.74 -9.56
CA GLU A 45 -11.82 -21.78 -11.02
C GLU A 45 -12.57 -22.97 -11.60
N GLN A 46 -12.52 -24.14 -10.94
CA GLN A 46 -13.31 -25.31 -11.30
C GLN A 46 -14.83 -25.09 -11.17
N GLN A 47 -15.25 -24.21 -10.27
CA GLN A 47 -16.64 -23.76 -10.15
C GLN A 47 -17.06 -22.76 -11.24
N GLY A 48 -16.14 -22.34 -12.10
CA GLY A 48 -16.38 -21.42 -13.22
C GLY A 48 -16.11 -19.95 -12.92
N LEU A 49 -15.55 -19.62 -11.75
CA LEU A 49 -15.04 -18.27 -11.50
C LEU A 49 -13.75 -18.03 -12.28
N SER A 50 -13.58 -16.84 -12.81
CA SER A 50 -12.34 -16.47 -13.50
C SER A 50 -11.91 -15.03 -13.24
N VAL A 51 -10.61 -14.79 -13.34
CA VAL A 51 -10.04 -13.45 -13.26
C VAL A 51 -10.62 -12.57 -14.38
N GLY A 52 -10.94 -11.32 -14.06
CA GLY A 52 -11.53 -10.34 -14.97
C GLY A 52 -13.07 -10.35 -15.01
N MET A 53 -13.75 -11.31 -14.37
CA MET A 53 -15.21 -11.26 -14.21
C MET A 53 -15.64 -10.05 -13.39
N GLU A 54 -16.68 -9.34 -13.85
CA GLU A 54 -17.27 -8.20 -13.18
C GLU A 54 -18.35 -8.69 -12.19
N ILE A 55 -18.21 -8.35 -10.91
CA ILE A 55 -19.19 -8.60 -9.86
C ILE A 55 -20.18 -7.45 -9.87
N VAL A 56 -21.48 -7.77 -10.00
CA VAL A 56 -22.57 -6.78 -10.04
C VAL A 56 -23.47 -6.82 -8.81
N ALA A 57 -23.49 -7.93 -8.07
CA ALA A 57 -24.23 -8.01 -6.81
C ALA A 57 -23.58 -8.98 -5.83
N ILE A 58 -23.77 -8.71 -4.53
CA ILE A 58 -23.38 -9.54 -3.41
C ILE A 58 -24.60 -9.76 -2.52
N ASP A 59 -24.89 -11.00 -2.17
CA ASP A 59 -26.03 -11.39 -1.33
C ASP A 59 -27.38 -10.75 -1.76
N GLY A 60 -27.57 -10.61 -3.08
CA GLY A 60 -28.76 -10.03 -3.68
C GLY A 60 -28.78 -8.50 -3.76
N THR A 61 -27.84 -7.81 -3.15
CA THR A 61 -27.70 -6.34 -3.19
C THR A 61 -26.71 -5.93 -4.28
N GLU A 62 -26.99 -4.82 -5.00
CA GLU A 62 -26.06 -4.26 -5.98
C GLU A 62 -24.69 -3.99 -5.31
N VAL A 63 -23.59 -4.23 -6.04
CA VAL A 63 -22.27 -4.32 -5.44
C VAL A 63 -21.81 -2.99 -4.80
N HIS A 64 -22.12 -1.84 -5.39
CA HIS A 64 -21.75 -0.54 -4.81
C HIS A 64 -22.66 -0.19 -3.63
N GLU A 65 -23.95 -0.49 -3.71
CA GLU A 65 -24.86 -0.35 -2.57
C GLU A 65 -24.41 -1.24 -1.41
N TYR A 66 -24.06 -2.50 -1.69
CA TYR A 66 -23.51 -3.42 -0.68
C TYR A 66 -22.25 -2.85 -0.02
N ALA A 67 -21.30 -2.38 -0.84
CA ALA A 67 -20.04 -1.81 -0.39
C ALA A 67 -20.24 -0.59 0.52
N MET A 68 -21.10 0.34 0.10
CA MET A 68 -21.36 1.57 0.87
C MET A 68 -22.15 1.32 2.15
N LYS A 69 -23.07 0.36 2.15
CA LYS A 69 -23.95 0.08 3.30
C LYS A 69 -23.30 -0.84 4.33
N TYR A 70 -22.59 -1.86 3.89
CA TYR A 70 -22.15 -2.95 4.78
C TYR A 70 -20.63 -2.99 5.01
N ILE A 71 -19.83 -2.29 4.22
CA ILE A 71 -18.37 -2.32 4.32
C ILE A 71 -17.81 -0.95 4.70
N GLN A 72 -18.11 0.09 3.94
CA GLN A 72 -17.54 1.43 4.11
C GLN A 72 -17.69 2.01 5.55
N PRO A 73 -18.80 1.80 6.28
CA PRO A 73 -18.92 2.34 7.65
C PRO A 73 -17.95 1.73 8.66
N PHE A 74 -17.34 0.58 8.34
CA PHE A 74 -16.47 -0.20 9.24
C PHE A 74 -15.02 -0.19 8.82
N VAL A 75 -14.65 0.50 7.74
CA VAL A 75 -13.27 0.61 7.29
C VAL A 75 -12.67 1.99 7.59
N PHE A 76 -11.37 2.04 7.73
CA PHE A 76 -10.61 3.24 8.04
C PHE A 76 -9.76 3.62 6.82
N TYR A 77 -9.75 4.89 6.47
CA TYR A 77 -9.05 5.42 5.31
C TYR A 77 -8.73 6.90 5.47
N SER A 78 -7.72 7.38 4.76
CA SER A 78 -7.30 8.79 4.81
C SER A 78 -7.81 9.60 3.62
N THR A 79 -7.96 8.97 2.46
CA THR A 79 -8.30 9.63 1.17
C THR A 79 -9.37 8.83 0.44
N LYS A 80 -9.93 9.43 -0.63
CA LYS A 80 -10.89 8.72 -1.47
C LYS A 80 -10.27 7.48 -2.14
N GLN A 81 -9.05 7.58 -2.67
CA GLN A 81 -8.37 6.43 -3.30
C GLN A 81 -8.05 5.34 -2.29
N ASP A 82 -7.65 5.69 -1.07
CA ASP A 82 -7.46 4.74 0.03
C ASP A 82 -8.81 4.08 0.41
N MET A 83 -9.89 4.86 0.51
CA MET A 83 -11.24 4.33 0.76
C MET A 83 -11.64 3.29 -0.30
N GLU A 84 -11.41 3.56 -1.57
CA GLU A 84 -11.73 2.63 -2.65
C GLU A 84 -10.94 1.32 -2.51
N VAL A 85 -9.66 1.37 -2.16
CA VAL A 85 -8.84 0.17 -1.89
C VAL A 85 -9.37 -0.58 -0.65
N GLN A 86 -9.59 0.12 0.46
CA GLN A 86 -10.05 -0.51 1.70
C GLN A 86 -11.42 -1.16 1.53
N VAL A 87 -12.36 -0.49 0.87
CA VAL A 87 -13.73 -1.00 0.68
C VAL A 87 -13.76 -2.13 -0.34
N TYR A 88 -13.27 -1.89 -1.56
CA TYR A 88 -13.51 -2.79 -2.69
C TYR A 88 -12.47 -3.90 -2.83
N GLU A 89 -11.23 -3.67 -2.37
CA GLU A 89 -10.16 -4.65 -2.58
C GLU A 89 -9.84 -5.46 -1.31
N HIS A 90 -9.83 -4.81 -0.14
CA HIS A 90 -9.40 -5.45 1.10
C HIS A 90 -10.55 -6.02 1.93
N ASN A 91 -11.74 -5.40 1.90
CA ASN A 91 -12.81 -5.76 2.84
C ASN A 91 -14.14 -6.21 2.19
N LEU A 92 -14.35 -6.00 0.89
CA LEU A 92 -15.64 -6.24 0.22
C LEU A 92 -16.22 -7.64 0.49
N LEU A 93 -15.37 -8.66 0.46
CA LEU A 93 -15.78 -10.06 0.56
C LEU A 93 -15.65 -10.64 1.99
N LYS A 94 -15.21 -9.82 2.96
CA LYS A 94 -15.10 -10.27 4.37
C LYS A 94 -16.46 -10.50 5.00
N GLY A 95 -16.48 -11.39 5.98
CA GLY A 95 -17.66 -11.67 6.78
C GLY A 95 -17.48 -12.88 7.68
N HIS A 96 -18.59 -13.35 8.25
CA HIS A 96 -18.60 -14.51 9.14
C HIS A 96 -18.19 -15.77 8.40
N ILE A 97 -17.27 -16.55 8.96
CA ILE A 97 -16.68 -17.75 8.35
C ILE A 97 -17.72 -18.78 7.90
N ASP A 98 -18.83 -18.93 8.63
CA ASP A 98 -19.87 -19.90 8.36
C ASP A 98 -20.95 -19.42 7.36
N LYS A 99 -20.92 -18.15 7.00
CA LYS A 99 -21.86 -17.58 6.04
C LYS A 99 -21.23 -17.60 4.65
N PRO A 100 -21.69 -18.44 3.70
CA PRO A 100 -21.23 -18.37 2.33
C PRO A 100 -21.60 -17.02 1.72
N LEU A 101 -20.79 -16.56 0.78
CA LEU A 101 -20.99 -15.33 0.03
C LEU A 101 -21.67 -15.68 -1.31
N LYS A 102 -22.79 -15.03 -1.62
CA LYS A 102 -23.43 -15.15 -2.94
C LYS A 102 -22.96 -14.03 -3.84
N ILE A 103 -22.26 -14.36 -4.92
CA ILE A 103 -21.75 -13.42 -5.91
C ILE A 103 -22.55 -13.59 -7.19
N ARG A 104 -23.06 -12.48 -7.75
CA ARG A 104 -23.63 -12.45 -9.09
C ARG A 104 -22.71 -11.63 -10.00
N THR A 105 -22.39 -12.22 -11.14
CA THR A 105 -21.53 -11.61 -12.16
C THR A 105 -22.37 -10.95 -13.27
N LYS A 106 -21.73 -10.12 -14.08
CA LYS A 106 -22.39 -9.36 -15.16
C LYS A 106 -23.07 -10.22 -16.20
N ASP A 107 -22.57 -11.42 -16.46
CA ASP A 107 -23.20 -12.42 -17.33
C ASP A 107 -24.35 -13.18 -16.64
N ASN A 108 -24.83 -12.65 -15.52
CA ASN A 108 -25.94 -13.15 -14.72
C ASN A 108 -25.76 -14.55 -14.12
N LYS A 109 -24.49 -15.00 -13.96
CA LYS A 109 -24.18 -16.22 -13.21
C LYS A 109 -24.12 -15.95 -11.72
N GLU A 110 -24.58 -16.90 -10.93
CA GLU A 110 -24.51 -16.84 -9.47
C GLU A 110 -23.55 -17.91 -8.94
N PHE A 111 -22.73 -17.51 -7.98
CA PHE A 111 -21.75 -18.35 -7.31
C PHE A 111 -21.96 -18.28 -5.80
N SER A 112 -22.01 -19.42 -5.14
CA SER A 112 -21.99 -19.50 -3.68
C SER A 112 -20.59 -19.86 -3.23
N VAL A 113 -19.87 -18.90 -2.65
CA VAL A 113 -18.46 -19.04 -2.28
C VAL A 113 -18.32 -19.19 -0.77
N SER A 114 -17.68 -20.26 -0.33
CA SER A 114 -17.41 -20.49 1.08
C SER A 114 -16.21 -19.65 1.55
N ARG A 115 -16.36 -18.95 2.68
CA ARG A 115 -15.25 -18.28 3.38
C ARG A 115 -14.32 -19.25 4.11
N ARG A 116 -14.72 -20.52 4.28
CA ARG A 116 -13.86 -21.59 4.85
C ARG A 116 -12.80 -22.12 3.88
N LEU A 117 -12.90 -21.78 2.60
CA LEU A 117 -11.88 -22.16 1.62
C LEU A 117 -10.55 -21.47 1.97
N LYS A 118 -9.51 -22.27 2.12
CA LYS A 118 -8.17 -21.73 2.43
C LYS A 118 -7.52 -21.15 1.18
N LYS A 119 -6.77 -20.07 1.37
CA LYS A 119 -5.81 -19.62 0.36
C LYS A 119 -4.75 -20.69 0.17
N LEU A 120 -4.32 -20.93 -1.07
CA LEU A 120 -3.08 -21.64 -1.31
C LEU A 120 -1.94 -20.70 -0.93
N ASP A 121 -1.43 -20.88 0.28
CA ASP A 121 -0.42 -19.99 0.86
C ASP A 121 0.91 -20.13 0.12
N LYS A 122 1.17 -19.19 -0.77
CA LYS A 122 2.56 -18.90 -1.18
C LYS A 122 3.08 -17.84 -0.21
N PRO A 123 4.25 -18.04 0.41
CA PRO A 123 4.87 -17.02 1.24
C PRO A 123 4.98 -15.72 0.46
N VAL A 124 4.53 -14.61 1.05
CA VAL A 124 4.72 -13.30 0.43
C VAL A 124 6.22 -12.99 0.43
N GLN A 125 6.84 -12.99 -0.75
CA GLN A 125 8.21 -12.60 -0.93
C GLN A 125 8.38 -11.12 -0.56
N ILE A 126 9.50 -10.77 0.07
CA ILE A 126 9.81 -9.36 0.35
C ILE A 126 10.11 -8.64 -0.96
N PHE A 127 10.86 -9.31 -1.84
CA PHE A 127 11.29 -8.77 -3.13
C PHE A 127 10.97 -9.72 -4.28
N GLU A 128 10.75 -9.12 -5.44
CA GLU A 128 10.82 -9.80 -6.73
C GLU A 128 11.81 -9.02 -7.61
N SER A 129 12.74 -9.69 -8.26
CA SER A 129 13.72 -9.03 -9.12
C SER A 129 13.94 -9.80 -10.41
N LYS A 130 14.19 -9.05 -11.47
CA LYS A 130 14.57 -9.58 -12.78
C LYS A 130 15.30 -8.54 -13.60
N VAL A 131 16.10 -8.99 -14.55
CA VAL A 131 16.64 -8.14 -15.60
C VAL A 131 15.71 -8.29 -16.81
N LEU A 132 15.18 -7.17 -17.27
CA LEU A 132 14.34 -7.08 -18.46
C LEU A 132 15.21 -6.83 -19.71
N ASP A 133 14.58 -6.83 -20.89
CA ASP A 133 15.21 -6.42 -22.14
C ASP A 133 15.85 -5.04 -21.99
N ASP A 134 16.79 -4.71 -22.87
CA ASP A 134 17.56 -3.46 -22.85
C ASP A 134 18.35 -3.22 -21.55
N ASN A 135 18.68 -4.30 -20.86
CA ASN A 135 19.45 -4.27 -19.61
C ASN A 135 18.81 -3.35 -18.54
N ILE A 136 17.47 -3.42 -18.42
CA ILE A 136 16.70 -2.70 -17.40
C ILE A 136 16.52 -3.62 -16.18
N GLY A 137 16.99 -3.20 -15.02
CA GLY A 137 16.68 -3.85 -13.74
C GLY A 137 15.24 -3.58 -13.33
N TYR A 138 14.53 -4.60 -12.87
CA TYR A 138 13.23 -4.47 -12.23
C TYR A 138 13.33 -5.04 -10.82
N LEU A 139 13.01 -4.23 -9.83
CA LEU A 139 12.97 -4.58 -8.42
C LEU A 139 11.61 -4.20 -7.84
N LYS A 140 10.76 -5.19 -7.58
CA LYS A 140 9.52 -5.00 -6.83
C LYS A 140 9.81 -5.21 -5.34
N ILE A 141 9.40 -4.26 -4.53
CA ILE A 141 9.46 -4.31 -3.07
C ILE A 141 8.03 -4.45 -2.57
N ASN A 142 7.64 -5.65 -2.16
CA ASN A 142 6.27 -5.96 -1.76
C ASN A 142 5.92 -5.40 -0.37
N ARG A 143 6.91 -5.21 0.51
CA ARG A 143 6.74 -4.63 1.85
C ARG A 143 8.08 -4.19 2.42
N PHE A 144 8.07 -3.18 3.29
CA PHE A 144 9.21 -2.76 4.09
C PHE A 144 9.22 -3.47 5.46
N TRP A 145 9.20 -4.78 5.45
CA TRP A 145 9.11 -5.59 6.66
C TRP A 145 9.79 -6.96 6.49
N GLY A 146 10.41 -7.45 7.59
CA GLY A 146 11.02 -8.78 7.68
C GLY A 146 12.47 -8.72 8.15
N ASP A 147 12.86 -9.69 9.00
CA ASP A 147 14.20 -9.73 9.62
C ASP A 147 15.32 -9.87 8.58
N ARG A 148 15.02 -10.50 7.44
CA ARG A 148 15.97 -10.71 6.33
C ARG A 148 15.95 -9.60 5.28
N PHE A 149 15.20 -8.50 5.50
CA PHE A 149 15.04 -7.46 4.50
C PHE A 149 16.37 -6.97 3.91
N LYS A 150 17.30 -6.55 4.77
CA LYS A 150 18.59 -6.02 4.31
C LYS A 150 19.44 -7.04 3.58
N SER A 151 19.55 -8.25 4.11
CA SER A 151 20.37 -9.32 3.50
C SER A 151 19.80 -9.79 2.16
N GLU A 152 18.48 -9.90 2.04
CA GLU A 152 17.82 -10.21 0.76
C GLU A 152 17.98 -9.08 -0.25
N PHE A 153 17.80 -7.82 0.18
CA PHE A 153 18.04 -6.65 -0.67
C PHE A 153 19.48 -6.64 -1.18
N ASP A 154 20.48 -6.76 -0.32
CA ASP A 154 21.90 -6.71 -0.70
C ASP A 154 22.26 -7.78 -1.71
N SER A 155 21.72 -9.00 -1.53
CA SER A 155 21.92 -10.11 -2.46
C SER A 155 21.38 -9.80 -3.86
N LEU A 156 20.12 -9.33 -3.94
CA LEU A 156 19.48 -9.00 -5.20
C LEU A 156 20.08 -7.75 -5.83
N TYR A 157 20.38 -6.75 -5.03
CA TYR A 157 20.94 -5.48 -5.47
C TYR A 157 22.32 -5.64 -6.12
N HIS A 158 23.11 -6.63 -5.70
CA HIS A 158 24.38 -6.95 -6.33
C HIS A 158 24.26 -7.16 -7.85
N GLU A 159 23.20 -7.83 -8.30
CA GLU A 159 22.93 -8.05 -9.74
C GLU A 159 22.23 -6.86 -10.36
N ILE A 160 21.21 -6.31 -9.71
CA ILE A 160 20.42 -5.17 -10.20
C ILE A 160 21.30 -3.94 -10.47
N ARG A 161 22.26 -3.64 -9.61
CA ARG A 161 23.15 -2.46 -9.80
C ARG A 161 24.05 -2.53 -11.04
N LYS A 162 24.20 -3.71 -11.68
CA LYS A 162 24.95 -3.87 -12.94
C LYS A 162 24.15 -3.41 -14.15
N THR A 163 22.83 -3.32 -14.05
CA THR A 163 21.95 -2.91 -15.15
C THR A 163 22.17 -1.45 -15.55
N SER A 164 21.70 -1.07 -16.73
CA SER A 164 21.87 0.30 -17.25
C SER A 164 20.81 1.28 -16.76
N LYS A 165 19.65 0.78 -16.34
CA LYS A 165 18.48 1.53 -15.90
C LYS A 165 17.75 0.70 -14.84
N LEU A 166 16.92 1.32 -14.01
CA LEU A 166 16.22 0.61 -12.92
C LEU A 166 14.75 1.05 -12.80
N ILE A 167 13.88 0.08 -12.69
CA ILE A 167 12.51 0.25 -12.24
C ILE A 167 12.40 -0.28 -10.81
N ILE A 168 11.97 0.56 -9.89
CA ILE A 168 11.60 0.16 -8.54
C ILE A 168 10.08 0.19 -8.44
N ASP A 169 9.47 -0.95 -8.14
CA ASP A 169 8.02 -1.07 -8.04
C ASP A 169 7.60 -1.20 -6.58
N ILE A 170 6.95 -0.15 -6.07
CA ILE A 170 6.31 -0.11 -4.75
C ILE A 170 4.80 0.12 -4.87
N SER A 171 4.23 -0.15 -6.04
CA SER A 171 2.82 0.15 -6.33
C SER A 171 1.83 -0.71 -5.53
N GLU A 172 2.26 -1.82 -4.96
CA GLU A 172 1.47 -2.69 -4.07
C GLU A 172 2.07 -2.78 -2.65
N ASN A 173 2.97 -1.84 -2.29
CA ASN A 173 3.66 -1.87 -1.01
C ASN A 173 2.87 -1.11 0.07
N GLU A 174 2.32 -1.83 1.02
CA GLU A 174 1.54 -1.28 2.14
C GLU A 174 2.41 -0.69 3.27
N GLY A 175 3.73 -0.58 3.08
CA GLY A 175 4.63 0.03 4.03
C GLY A 175 5.35 -0.95 4.95
N GLY A 176 5.54 -0.54 6.20
CA GLY A 176 6.28 -1.26 7.24
C GLY A 176 7.23 -0.35 8.00
N ASN A 177 8.51 -0.66 8.02
CA ASN A 177 9.54 0.10 8.74
C ASN A 177 10.25 1.08 7.79
N SER A 178 10.11 2.38 8.05
CA SER A 178 10.78 3.45 7.27
C SER A 178 12.31 3.35 7.30
N GLY A 179 12.91 2.69 8.30
CA GLY A 179 14.34 2.39 8.31
C GLY A 179 14.78 1.50 7.14
N TYR A 180 13.90 0.63 6.64
CA TYR A 180 14.19 -0.16 5.43
C TYR A 180 14.01 0.65 4.16
N SER A 181 13.02 1.56 4.09
CA SER A 181 12.90 2.50 2.97
C SER A 181 14.13 3.40 2.87
N ASN A 182 14.60 3.94 4.00
CA ASN A 182 15.82 4.73 4.10
C ASN A 182 17.06 3.94 3.64
N TYR A 183 17.13 2.65 4.03
CA TYR A 183 18.22 1.77 3.62
C TYR A 183 18.29 1.61 2.09
N VAL A 184 17.16 1.37 1.43
CA VAL A 184 17.10 1.26 -0.03
C VAL A 184 17.48 2.60 -0.67
N ILE A 185 16.90 3.72 -0.23
CA ILE A 185 17.21 5.07 -0.75
C ILE A 185 18.69 5.39 -0.63
N SER A 186 19.36 4.99 0.45
CA SER A 186 20.80 5.27 0.64
C SER A 186 21.69 4.72 -0.48
N HIS A 187 21.22 3.69 -1.19
CA HIS A 187 21.91 3.09 -2.34
C HIS A 187 21.63 3.82 -3.67
N LEU A 188 20.64 4.70 -3.69
CA LEU A 188 20.16 5.37 -4.90
C LEU A 188 20.57 6.83 -4.99
N ILE A 189 21.03 7.41 -3.88
CA ILE A 189 21.38 8.83 -3.77
C ILE A 189 22.90 9.03 -3.79
N GLU A 190 23.34 10.20 -4.28
CA GLU A 190 24.75 10.58 -4.36
C GLU A 190 25.16 11.57 -3.28
N LYS A 191 24.19 12.32 -2.76
CA LYS A 191 24.36 13.35 -1.71
C LYS A 191 23.38 13.09 -0.57
N PRO A 192 23.67 13.57 0.65
CA PRO A 192 22.72 13.49 1.76
C PRO A 192 21.36 14.11 1.40
N VAL A 193 20.27 13.45 1.77
CA VAL A 193 18.90 13.89 1.52
C VAL A 193 18.13 13.94 2.83
N LEU A 194 17.36 15.01 3.02
CA LEU A 194 16.49 15.17 4.17
C LEU A 194 15.22 14.34 3.97
N SER A 195 14.84 13.55 4.98
CA SER A 195 13.55 12.82 4.98
C SER A 195 12.38 13.82 5.12
N SER A 196 11.16 13.28 5.03
CA SER A 196 9.95 14.08 5.24
C SER A 196 10.02 14.87 6.54
N ARG A 197 9.64 16.13 6.47
CA ARG A 197 9.35 16.94 7.65
C ARG A 197 8.05 16.43 8.27
N TRP A 198 7.94 16.49 9.57
CA TRP A 198 6.69 16.06 10.24
C TRP A 198 6.42 16.91 11.49
N LYS A 199 5.17 16.91 11.92
CA LYS A 199 4.77 17.49 13.21
C LYS A 199 3.92 16.49 14.01
N THR A 200 4.00 16.59 15.33
CA THR A 200 3.22 15.80 16.27
C THR A 200 2.64 16.68 17.36
N LEU A 201 1.49 16.26 17.90
CA LEU A 201 0.92 16.91 19.08
C LEU A 201 1.77 16.61 20.31
N MET A 202 2.09 17.65 21.09
CA MET A 202 2.77 17.45 22.35
C MET A 202 1.78 17.03 23.43
N TYR A 203 2.10 15.97 24.14
CA TYR A 203 1.32 15.54 25.30
C TYR A 203 1.65 16.43 26.51
N MET A 204 0.78 17.38 26.80
CA MET A 204 0.95 18.37 27.87
C MET A 204 -0.28 18.39 28.79
N PRO A 205 -0.41 17.40 29.72
CA PRO A 205 -1.62 17.24 30.52
C PRO A 205 -1.88 18.44 31.43
N ALA A 206 -0.84 19.10 31.95
CA ALA A 206 -0.99 20.33 32.75
C ALA A 206 -1.63 21.45 31.93
N TYR A 207 -1.18 21.66 30.69
CA TYR A 207 -1.73 22.66 29.77
C TYR A 207 -3.22 22.38 29.48
N ALA A 208 -3.54 21.10 29.19
CA ALA A 208 -4.90 20.68 28.94
C ALA A 208 -5.81 20.93 30.18
N SER A 209 -5.31 20.64 31.39
CA SER A 209 -6.07 20.87 32.63
C SER A 209 -6.29 22.36 32.94
N TRP A 210 -5.40 23.24 32.44
CA TRP A 210 -5.54 24.69 32.62
C TRP A 210 -6.31 25.36 31.47
N GLY A 211 -6.81 24.56 30.49
CA GLY A 211 -7.53 25.08 29.34
C GLY A 211 -6.64 25.79 28.32
N TRP A 212 -5.34 25.53 28.34
CA TRP A 212 -4.40 26.10 27.38
C TRP A 212 -4.39 25.34 26.07
N ASN A 213 -4.04 26.01 24.98
CA ASN A 213 -4.03 25.41 23.66
C ASN A 213 -3.00 24.28 23.54
N THR A 214 -3.36 23.24 22.81
CA THR A 214 -2.46 22.16 22.41
C THR A 214 -1.31 22.72 21.57
N GLN A 215 -0.09 22.27 21.86
CA GLN A 215 1.10 22.66 21.11
C GLN A 215 1.51 21.55 20.15
N TRP A 216 2.08 21.96 19.04
CA TRP A 216 2.70 21.08 18.05
C TRP A 216 4.21 21.15 18.16
N GLN A 217 4.86 20.00 18.08
CA GLN A 217 6.30 19.89 17.87
C GLN A 217 6.55 19.65 16.39
N ASP A 218 7.33 20.54 15.78
CA ASP A 218 7.86 20.38 14.41
C ASP A 218 9.18 19.64 14.42
N ASN A 219 9.38 18.77 13.42
CA ASN A 219 10.62 18.07 13.18
C ASN A 219 10.98 18.21 11.70
N SER A 220 12.18 18.65 11.42
CA SER A 220 12.66 18.87 10.04
C SER A 220 13.04 17.59 9.29
N GLY A 221 12.84 16.43 9.89
CA GLY A 221 13.26 15.14 9.34
C GLY A 221 14.69 14.76 9.71
N SER A 222 15.12 13.60 9.22
CA SER A 222 16.47 13.05 9.44
C SER A 222 17.28 13.08 8.15
N MET A 223 18.57 13.31 8.27
CA MET A 223 19.47 13.30 7.11
C MET A 223 19.84 11.86 6.75
N ILE A 224 19.45 11.42 5.56
CA ILE A 224 19.79 10.11 5.01
C ILE A 224 21.11 10.25 4.26
N GLN A 225 22.12 9.49 4.70
CA GLN A 225 23.44 9.49 4.08
C GLN A 225 23.50 8.45 2.94
N PRO A 226 24.15 8.76 1.82
CA PRO A 226 24.41 7.76 0.79
C PRO A 226 25.36 6.69 1.30
N VAL A 227 25.22 5.47 0.79
CA VAL A 227 26.25 4.44 0.98
C VAL A 227 27.57 4.83 0.28
N ARG A 228 28.65 4.07 0.52
CA ARG A 228 29.91 4.27 -0.20
C ARG A 228 29.68 4.24 -1.71
N GLU A 229 30.42 5.04 -2.45
CA GLU A 229 30.24 5.29 -3.88
C GLU A 229 30.16 3.99 -4.71
N SER A 230 31.02 3.03 -4.45
CA SER A 230 31.08 1.75 -5.17
C SER A 230 29.79 0.90 -5.05
N LEU A 231 28.86 1.25 -4.15
CA LEU A 231 27.58 0.57 -3.97
C LEU A 231 26.40 1.38 -4.51
N ARG A 232 26.60 2.60 -4.99
CA ARG A 232 25.49 3.45 -5.46
C ARG A 232 25.03 3.08 -6.85
N PHE A 233 23.74 3.22 -7.08
CA PHE A 233 23.15 3.19 -8.41
C PHE A 233 22.91 4.61 -8.89
N THR A 234 23.74 5.09 -9.82
CA THR A 234 23.72 6.48 -10.30
C THR A 234 23.06 6.66 -11.67
N LYS A 235 22.62 5.54 -12.27
CA LYS A 235 21.99 5.50 -13.60
C LYS A 235 20.50 5.84 -13.52
N PRO A 236 19.77 6.03 -14.65
CA PRO A 236 18.35 6.39 -14.65
C PRO A 236 17.47 5.43 -13.84
N ILE A 237 16.55 6.00 -13.05
CA ILE A 237 15.59 5.26 -12.23
C ILE A 237 14.18 5.83 -12.44
N VAL A 238 13.20 4.94 -12.48
CA VAL A 238 11.78 5.27 -12.27
C VAL A 238 11.24 4.47 -11.09
N VAL A 239 10.28 5.06 -10.36
CA VAL A 239 9.58 4.40 -9.26
C VAL A 239 8.10 4.31 -9.61
N LEU A 240 7.55 3.09 -9.51
CA LEU A 240 6.13 2.83 -9.74
C LEU A 240 5.36 2.93 -8.42
N ILE A 241 4.33 3.78 -8.40
CA ILE A 241 3.47 4.02 -7.23
C ILE A 241 1.99 3.84 -7.60
N SER A 242 1.15 3.59 -6.61
CA SER A 242 -0.30 3.54 -6.79
C SER A 242 -1.04 3.93 -5.51
N GLU A 243 -2.37 3.89 -5.56
CA GLU A 243 -3.26 4.07 -4.42
C GLU A 243 -3.05 3.05 -3.29
N LYS A 244 -2.26 1.99 -3.53
CA LYS A 244 -1.84 0.99 -2.53
C LYS A 244 -0.45 1.26 -1.94
N THR A 245 0.27 2.25 -2.46
CA THR A 245 1.53 2.71 -1.87
C THR A 245 1.21 3.43 -0.57
N TYR A 246 1.62 2.84 0.57
CA TYR A 246 1.08 3.18 1.88
C TYR A 246 2.20 3.34 2.92
N SER A 247 2.06 4.25 3.90
CA SER A 247 2.93 4.37 5.07
C SER A 247 4.43 4.47 4.69
N ALA A 248 5.31 3.58 5.16
CA ALA A 248 6.75 3.62 4.85
C ALA A 248 7.07 3.57 3.34
N ALA A 249 6.14 3.12 2.49
CA ALA A 249 6.29 3.22 1.03
C ALA A 249 6.04 4.66 0.54
N GLU A 250 5.19 5.42 1.20
CA GLU A 250 5.04 6.85 0.94
C GLU A 250 6.27 7.62 1.44
N ASP A 251 6.87 7.23 2.58
CA ASP A 251 8.15 7.79 3.03
C ASP A 251 9.25 7.55 1.98
N PHE A 252 9.29 6.37 1.36
CA PHE A 252 10.20 6.08 0.25
C PHE A 252 9.94 7.01 -0.94
N ALA A 253 8.69 7.14 -1.38
CA ALA A 253 8.31 7.99 -2.51
C ALA A 253 8.65 9.47 -2.23
N SER A 254 8.38 9.96 -1.02
CA SER A 254 8.74 11.32 -0.58
C SER A 254 10.26 11.55 -0.61
N LEU A 255 11.04 10.62 -0.07
CA LEU A 255 12.51 10.69 -0.11
C LEU A 255 13.05 10.69 -1.54
N PHE A 256 12.48 9.86 -2.42
CA PHE A 256 12.87 9.79 -3.81
C PHE A 256 12.63 11.11 -4.55
N LEU A 257 11.49 11.76 -4.30
CA LEU A 257 11.18 13.11 -4.79
C LEU A 257 12.16 14.15 -4.23
N ASN A 258 12.39 14.13 -2.91
CA ASN A 258 13.32 15.09 -2.27
C ASN A 258 14.74 14.95 -2.83
N ALA A 259 15.15 13.74 -3.14
CA ALA A 259 16.44 13.44 -3.77
C ALA A 259 16.53 13.90 -5.24
N LYS A 260 15.40 14.19 -5.89
CA LYS A 260 15.32 14.45 -7.33
C LYS A 260 16.02 13.38 -8.16
N ARG A 261 15.83 12.10 -7.75
CA ARG A 261 16.66 11.01 -8.24
C ARG A 261 16.10 10.34 -9.51
N GLY A 262 14.91 10.70 -9.91
CA GLY A 262 14.20 10.18 -11.08
C GLY A 262 12.74 10.60 -11.03
N VAL A 263 11.86 9.84 -11.65
CA VAL A 263 10.43 10.16 -11.76
C VAL A 263 9.56 9.11 -11.08
N LEU A 264 8.46 9.57 -10.49
CA LEU A 264 7.37 8.73 -10.00
C LEU A 264 6.35 8.51 -11.11
N ILE A 265 5.95 7.26 -11.33
CA ILE A 265 5.01 6.88 -12.38
C ILE A 265 3.84 6.11 -11.74
N GLY A 266 2.63 6.42 -12.13
CA GLY A 266 1.46 5.65 -11.68
C GLY A 266 0.29 6.47 -11.23
N ARG A 267 -0.17 6.25 -9.99
CA ARG A 267 -1.34 6.93 -9.41
C ARG A 267 -0.99 7.48 -8.04
N THR A 268 -1.75 8.48 -7.62
CA THR A 268 -1.60 9.11 -6.29
C THR A 268 -1.64 8.04 -5.19
N THR A 269 -0.70 8.13 -4.25
CA THR A 269 -0.58 7.19 -3.13
C THR A 269 -1.74 7.29 -2.14
N ALA A 270 -1.79 6.39 -1.18
CA ALA A 270 -2.88 6.30 -0.19
C ALA A 270 -3.07 7.57 0.65
N GLY A 271 -2.01 8.34 0.90
CA GLY A 271 -2.07 9.51 1.77
C GLY A 271 -2.18 9.15 3.25
N THR A 272 -1.59 8.02 3.64
CA THR A 272 -1.74 7.45 4.97
C THR A 272 -0.38 7.11 5.56
N THR A 273 0.29 8.11 6.10
CA THR A 273 1.54 7.98 6.86
C THR A 273 1.34 8.62 8.22
N GLY A 274 1.87 8.06 9.30
CA GLY A 274 1.54 8.65 10.59
C GLY A 274 2.20 8.07 11.82
N ASN A 275 3.09 7.06 11.68
CA ASN A 275 3.79 6.42 12.81
C ASN A 275 2.84 6.16 14.00
N PRO A 276 1.85 5.29 13.87
CA PRO A 276 0.78 5.17 14.85
C PRO A 276 1.28 4.66 16.20
N ILE A 277 0.68 5.18 17.28
CA ILE A 277 0.81 4.65 18.63
C ILE A 277 -0.34 3.71 18.91
N GLY A 278 -0.12 2.73 19.76
CA GLY A 278 -1.10 1.70 20.06
C GLY A 278 -1.42 1.55 21.54
N PHE A 279 -2.65 1.17 21.80
CA PHE A 279 -3.16 0.95 23.16
C PHE A 279 -3.93 -0.38 23.20
N GLU A 280 -3.65 -1.17 24.20
CA GLU A 280 -4.43 -2.38 24.46
C GLU A 280 -5.81 -1.99 25.01
N LEU A 281 -6.85 -2.64 24.50
CA LEU A 281 -8.23 -2.46 24.94
C LEU A 281 -8.68 -3.67 25.76
N PRO A 282 -9.69 -3.52 26.65
CA PRO A 282 -10.32 -4.65 27.32
C PRO A 282 -10.76 -5.71 26.30
N GLY A 283 -10.55 -6.99 26.64
CA GLY A 283 -10.89 -8.11 25.75
C GLY A 283 -9.87 -8.37 24.62
N LYS A 284 -8.62 -7.93 24.78
CA LYS A 284 -7.50 -8.10 23.82
C LYS A 284 -7.69 -7.37 22.49
N GLY A 285 -8.56 -6.38 22.44
CA GLY A 285 -8.63 -5.47 21.31
C GLY A 285 -7.45 -4.50 21.30
N TRP A 286 -7.22 -3.81 20.20
CA TRP A 286 -6.14 -2.85 20.05
C TRP A 286 -6.66 -1.55 19.42
N LEU A 287 -6.36 -0.41 20.07
CA LEU A 287 -6.60 0.90 19.48
C LEU A 287 -5.28 1.43 18.92
N GLN A 288 -5.31 1.83 17.68
CA GLN A 288 -4.19 2.45 16.98
C GLN A 288 -4.57 3.88 16.63
N ILE A 289 -3.67 4.84 16.89
CA ILE A 289 -3.90 6.26 16.65
C ILE A 289 -2.71 6.83 15.88
N CYS A 290 -2.97 7.52 14.78
CA CYS A 290 -1.98 8.27 14.04
C CYS A 290 -1.34 9.34 14.93
N SER A 291 0.00 9.39 15.00
CA SER A 291 0.70 10.26 15.95
C SER A 291 1.38 11.46 15.28
N LYS A 292 1.55 11.47 13.96
CA LYS A 292 2.24 12.56 13.25
C LYS A 292 1.60 12.86 11.90
N ARG A 293 1.91 14.05 11.38
CA ARG A 293 1.57 14.48 10.02
C ARG A 293 2.85 14.78 9.26
N ASP A 294 2.97 14.20 8.08
CA ASP A 294 4.17 14.27 7.25
C ASP A 294 4.01 15.24 6.07
N TYR A 295 5.12 15.88 5.70
CA TYR A 295 5.20 16.91 4.68
C TYR A 295 6.35 16.62 3.71
N LEU A 296 6.13 16.87 2.45
CA LEU A 296 7.18 16.91 1.44
C LEU A 296 8.18 18.05 1.74
N ALA A 297 9.36 18.03 1.11
CA ALA A 297 10.37 19.06 1.30
C ALA A 297 9.89 20.48 0.95
N ASN A 298 8.92 20.60 0.04
CA ASN A 298 8.31 21.89 -0.33
C ASN A 298 7.25 22.37 0.68
N GLY A 299 7.02 21.65 1.77
CA GLY A 299 6.04 21.98 2.81
C GLY A 299 4.60 21.53 2.51
N LYS A 300 4.33 20.88 1.36
CA LYS A 300 3.01 20.32 1.05
C LYS A 300 2.77 19.09 1.94
N GLU A 301 1.68 19.08 2.69
CA GLU A 301 1.25 17.90 3.45
C GLU A 301 0.77 16.82 2.48
N PHE A 302 1.18 15.58 2.68
CA PHE A 302 0.69 14.46 1.89
C PHE A 302 -0.19 13.47 2.68
N VAL A 303 -0.22 13.58 3.99
CA VAL A 303 -1.19 12.84 4.83
C VAL A 303 -2.58 13.39 4.57
N GLY A 304 -3.52 12.51 4.20
CA GLY A 304 -4.88 12.89 3.79
C GLY A 304 -5.01 13.37 2.33
N TYR A 305 -3.90 13.36 1.55
CA TYR A 305 -3.90 13.74 0.13
C TYR A 305 -3.24 12.70 -0.77
N GLY A 306 -2.11 12.14 -0.34
CA GLY A 306 -1.24 11.27 -1.11
C GLY A 306 -0.14 12.04 -1.84
N ILE A 307 0.81 11.27 -2.37
CA ILE A 307 1.90 11.76 -3.21
C ILE A 307 1.50 11.54 -4.66
N GLU A 308 1.45 12.62 -5.42
CA GLU A 308 1.10 12.59 -6.84
C GLU A 308 2.30 12.08 -7.67
N PRO A 309 2.09 11.24 -8.70
CA PRO A 309 3.16 10.85 -9.63
C PRO A 309 3.50 11.99 -10.58
N ASP A 310 4.73 11.99 -11.10
CA ASP A 310 5.14 12.89 -12.19
C ASP A 310 4.44 12.51 -13.51
N HIS A 311 4.19 11.19 -13.72
CA HIS A 311 3.47 10.65 -14.87
C HIS A 311 2.31 9.77 -14.42
N THR A 312 1.08 10.25 -14.65
CA THR A 312 -0.13 9.51 -14.30
C THR A 312 -0.41 8.39 -15.28
N VAL A 313 -0.65 7.18 -14.76
CA VAL A 313 -1.08 6.00 -15.52
C VAL A 313 -2.42 5.54 -15.00
N LYS A 314 -3.42 5.42 -15.89
CA LYS A 314 -4.75 4.95 -15.50
C LYS A 314 -4.69 3.49 -15.03
N LYS A 315 -5.53 3.15 -14.06
CA LYS A 315 -5.73 1.77 -13.65
C LYS A 315 -6.52 1.03 -14.72
N THR A 316 -5.98 -0.06 -15.21
CA THR A 316 -6.59 -0.92 -16.22
C THR A 316 -6.65 -2.36 -15.72
N LYS A 317 -7.32 -3.23 -16.48
CA LYS A 317 -7.29 -4.68 -16.22
C LYS A 317 -5.92 -5.31 -16.52
N ASP A 318 -5.08 -4.65 -17.34
CA ASP A 318 -3.71 -5.08 -17.61
C ASP A 318 -2.79 -4.69 -16.44
N LYS A 319 -2.44 -5.66 -15.62
CA LYS A 319 -1.55 -5.47 -14.46
C LYS A 319 -0.12 -5.08 -14.84
N GLU A 320 0.28 -5.33 -16.08
CA GLU A 320 1.60 -4.99 -16.61
C GLU A 320 1.68 -3.55 -17.15
N GLU A 321 0.54 -2.85 -17.29
CA GLU A 321 0.47 -1.52 -17.92
C GLU A 321 1.40 -0.52 -17.25
N LEU A 322 1.38 -0.47 -15.91
CA LEU A 322 2.24 0.44 -15.15
C LEU A 322 3.73 0.16 -15.40
N LYS A 323 4.12 -1.11 -15.43
CA LYS A 323 5.50 -1.51 -15.73
C LYS A 323 5.89 -1.19 -17.18
N LYS A 324 4.98 -1.42 -18.13
CA LYS A 324 5.19 -1.07 -19.55
C LYS A 324 5.46 0.43 -19.74
N GLU A 325 4.69 1.29 -19.04
CA GLU A 325 4.91 2.73 -19.09
C GLU A 325 6.25 3.12 -18.46
N GLY A 326 6.65 2.47 -17.35
CA GLY A 326 7.98 2.64 -16.74
C GLY A 326 9.12 2.30 -17.71
N ILE A 327 9.00 1.19 -18.44
CA ILE A 327 9.97 0.80 -19.46
C ILE A 327 10.05 1.86 -20.58
N LYS A 328 8.91 2.33 -21.05
CA LYS A 328 8.80 3.33 -22.12
C LYS A 328 9.48 4.65 -21.72
N ILE A 329 9.23 5.15 -20.51
CA ILE A 329 9.84 6.39 -19.99
C ILE A 329 11.37 6.24 -19.87
N LEU A 330 11.86 5.08 -19.45
CA LEU A 330 13.29 4.84 -19.38
C LEU A 330 13.97 4.74 -20.76
N LYS A 331 13.23 4.42 -21.83
CA LYS A 331 13.79 4.30 -23.18
C LYS A 331 13.93 5.64 -23.88
N ASN A 332 13.12 6.62 -23.51
CA ASN A 332 13.16 7.98 -24.02
C ASN A 332 14.20 8.83 -23.28
#